data_f92ab35cd3d68f1e384601e50eeb4e10
#
_entry.id   f92ab35cd3d68f1e384601e50eeb4e10
#
_cell.length_a   1.000
_cell.length_b   1.000
_cell.length_c   1.000
_cell.angle_alpha   90.00
_cell.angle_beta   90.00
_cell.angle_gamma   90.00
#
_symmetry.space_group_name_H-M   'P 1'
#
loop_
_entity.id
_entity.type
_entity.pdbx_description
1 polymer ?
#
loop_
_entity_poly.entity_id
_entity_poly.type
_entity_poly.pdbx_seq_one_letter_code
_entity_poly.pdbx_strand_id
1 'polypeptide(L)'
;MGWRTDFRRDIERYREGDPETGPIGAFLRNQGLWASLQYRAAHAIYESDLPHAIKRPLVLALGVWQKAVELTTDIRLPKSAEIGGGLYLPHGGHVLVSSAAHLGEDCALSPGTTIGGHTQHGVFGVPTIGNHVYLAPNAVVVGPIKVGDYATIGPNAVVFKEVPAGALVRPAIPEIVERPLPK
;
A
#
# COMPACT_ATOMS: atom_id res chain seq x y z
N MET A 1 -15.80 -7.62 -6.58
CA MET A 1 -15.86 -6.52 -7.57
C MET A 1 -14.82 -6.78 -8.65
N GLY A 2 -14.98 -6.26 -9.88
CA GLY A 2 -13.98 -6.50 -10.92
C GLY A 2 -12.84 -5.48 -10.83
N TRP A 3 -11.63 -5.84 -11.17
CA TRP A 3 -10.44 -4.99 -11.13
C TRP A 3 -10.60 -3.60 -11.78
N ARG A 4 -11.47 -3.50 -12.83
CA ARG A 4 -11.79 -2.22 -13.49
C ARG A 4 -12.60 -1.28 -12.59
N THR A 5 -13.51 -1.83 -11.80
CA THR A 5 -14.29 -1.07 -10.82
C THR A 5 -13.39 -0.55 -9.72
N ASP A 6 -12.46 -1.40 -9.22
CA ASP A 6 -11.53 -1.04 -8.18
C ASP A 6 -10.56 0.04 -8.65
N PHE A 7 -10.02 -0.10 -9.88
CA PHE A 7 -9.16 0.93 -10.47
C PHE A 7 -9.89 2.26 -10.72
N ARG A 8 -11.17 2.21 -11.14
CA ARG A 8 -11.99 3.41 -11.27
C ARG A 8 -12.12 4.13 -9.93
N ARG A 9 -12.35 3.38 -8.84
CA ARG A 9 -12.42 3.93 -7.49
C ARG A 9 -11.07 4.51 -7.05
N ASP A 10 -9.95 3.87 -7.42
CA ASP A 10 -8.62 4.43 -7.19
C ASP A 10 -8.51 5.82 -7.84
N ILE A 11 -8.89 5.97 -9.12
CA ILE A 11 -8.88 7.27 -9.82
C ILE A 11 -9.79 8.31 -9.13
N GLU A 12 -10.98 7.90 -8.71
CA GLU A 12 -11.95 8.79 -8.04
C GLU A 12 -11.37 9.38 -6.76
N ARG A 13 -10.63 8.59 -5.96
CA ARG A 13 -9.94 9.06 -4.76
C ARG A 13 -8.93 10.18 -5.02
N TYR A 14 -8.20 10.13 -6.13
CA TYR A 14 -7.26 11.21 -6.49
C TYR A 14 -8.00 12.48 -6.94
N ARG A 15 -9.19 12.33 -7.51
CA ARG A 15 -10.02 13.45 -7.97
C ARG A 15 -10.79 14.14 -6.84
N GLU A 16 -10.97 13.50 -5.70
CA GLU A 16 -11.55 14.14 -4.50
C GLU A 16 -10.74 15.37 -4.06
N GLY A 17 -9.40 15.33 -4.22
CA GLY A 17 -8.51 16.46 -3.90
C GLY A 17 -8.35 17.50 -5.03
N ASP A 18 -8.71 17.15 -6.27
CA ASP A 18 -8.62 18.02 -7.46
C ASP A 18 -9.76 17.66 -8.44
N PRO A 19 -11.00 18.11 -8.14
CA PRO A 19 -12.18 17.77 -8.93
C PRO A 19 -12.14 18.26 -10.39
N GLU A 20 -11.37 19.32 -10.67
CA GLU A 20 -11.24 19.88 -12.01
C GLU A 20 -10.38 19.01 -12.93
N THR A 21 -9.51 18.21 -12.35
CA THR A 21 -8.67 17.28 -13.12
C THR A 21 -9.48 16.08 -13.59
N GLY A 22 -9.58 15.88 -14.91
CA GLY A 22 -10.21 14.69 -15.50
C GLY A 22 -9.40 13.41 -15.21
N PRO A 23 -10.00 12.22 -15.42
CA PRO A 23 -9.34 10.93 -15.13
C PRO A 23 -7.98 10.74 -15.79
N ILE A 24 -7.82 11.19 -17.04
CA ILE A 24 -6.55 11.11 -17.77
C ILE A 24 -5.51 12.05 -17.14
N GLY A 25 -5.91 13.27 -16.78
CA GLY A 25 -5.02 14.21 -16.10
C GLY A 25 -4.56 13.70 -14.74
N ALA A 26 -5.47 13.12 -13.95
CA ALA A 26 -5.14 12.48 -12.68
C ALA A 26 -4.12 11.36 -12.87
N PHE A 27 -4.33 10.49 -13.87
CA PHE A 27 -3.41 9.39 -14.18
C PHE A 27 -2.02 9.88 -14.59
N LEU A 28 -1.92 10.90 -15.43
CA LEU A 28 -0.63 11.41 -15.91
C LEU A 28 0.19 12.10 -14.80
N ARG A 29 -0.48 12.75 -13.85
CA ARG A 29 0.17 13.51 -12.77
C ARG A 29 0.57 12.65 -11.56
N ASN A 30 -0.11 11.52 -11.35
CA ASN A 30 0.05 10.76 -10.11
C ASN A 30 0.68 9.39 -10.34
N GLN A 31 1.92 9.23 -9.93
CA GLN A 31 2.69 7.98 -10.02
C GLN A 31 2.02 6.81 -9.27
N GLY A 32 1.30 7.11 -8.18
CA GLY A 32 0.55 6.11 -7.44
C GLY A 32 -0.53 5.41 -8.30
N LEU A 33 -1.15 6.10 -9.26
CA LEU A 33 -2.09 5.50 -10.20
C LEU A 33 -1.40 4.58 -11.22
N TRP A 34 -0.12 4.81 -11.54
CA TRP A 34 0.64 3.89 -12.39
C TRP A 34 0.88 2.56 -11.68
N ALA A 35 1.27 2.64 -10.39
CA ALA A 35 1.45 1.46 -9.55
C ALA A 35 0.12 0.72 -9.32
N SER A 36 -0.96 1.46 -9.05
CA SER A 36 -2.29 0.87 -8.88
C SER A 36 -2.77 0.16 -10.16
N LEU A 37 -2.67 0.78 -11.34
CA LEU A 37 -3.05 0.15 -12.60
C LEU A 37 -2.26 -1.14 -12.85
N GLN A 38 -0.94 -1.09 -12.67
CA GLN A 38 -0.08 -2.26 -12.83
C GLN A 38 -0.50 -3.38 -11.88
N TYR A 39 -0.70 -3.07 -10.59
CA TYR A 39 -1.16 -4.03 -9.59
C TYR A 39 -2.52 -4.64 -9.97
N ARG A 40 -3.53 -3.82 -10.29
CA ARG A 40 -4.87 -4.28 -10.63
C ARG A 40 -4.86 -5.23 -11.84
N ALA A 41 -4.11 -4.88 -12.88
CA ALA A 41 -3.95 -5.73 -14.07
C ALA A 41 -3.23 -7.05 -13.73
N ALA A 42 -2.16 -7.00 -12.94
CA ALA A 42 -1.39 -8.16 -12.57
C ALA A 42 -2.17 -9.10 -11.61
N HIS A 43 -2.90 -8.54 -10.65
CA HIS A 43 -3.75 -9.28 -9.74
C HIS A 43 -4.90 -9.99 -10.47
N ALA A 44 -5.57 -9.29 -11.40
CA ALA A 44 -6.63 -9.89 -12.21
C ALA A 44 -6.16 -11.09 -13.05
N ILE A 45 -4.97 -11.03 -13.62
CA ILE A 45 -4.39 -12.17 -14.35
C ILE A 45 -3.95 -13.27 -13.36
N TYR A 46 -3.40 -12.89 -12.21
CA TYR A 46 -3.00 -13.86 -11.17
C TYR A 46 -4.19 -14.68 -10.68
N GLU A 47 -5.33 -14.05 -10.41
CA GLU A 47 -6.58 -14.70 -9.95
C GLU A 47 -7.38 -15.39 -11.09
N SER A 48 -7.04 -15.14 -12.36
CA SER A 48 -7.80 -15.69 -13.50
C SER A 48 -7.61 -17.20 -13.65
N ASP A 49 -8.63 -17.87 -14.19
CA ASP A 49 -8.61 -19.29 -14.58
C ASP A 49 -8.05 -19.51 -16.00
N LEU A 50 -7.24 -18.59 -16.52
CA LEU A 50 -6.64 -18.71 -17.82
C LEU A 50 -5.74 -19.97 -17.93
N PRO A 51 -5.76 -20.65 -19.08
CA PRO A 51 -4.85 -21.76 -19.33
C PRO A 51 -3.39 -21.38 -19.09
N HIS A 52 -2.61 -22.28 -18.49
CA HIS A 52 -1.22 -22.02 -18.14
C HIS A 52 -0.36 -21.52 -19.32
N ALA A 53 -0.63 -21.99 -20.54
CA ALA A 53 0.08 -21.59 -21.74
C ALA A 53 -0.10 -20.08 -22.05
N ILE A 54 -1.25 -19.50 -21.70
CA ILE A 54 -1.55 -18.08 -21.85
C ILE A 54 -1.14 -17.30 -20.61
N LYS A 55 -1.44 -17.83 -19.43
CA LYS A 55 -1.18 -17.16 -18.13
C LYS A 55 0.30 -16.91 -17.87
N ARG A 56 1.17 -17.89 -18.14
CA ARG A 56 2.62 -17.78 -17.89
C ARG A 56 3.29 -16.61 -18.63
N PRO A 57 3.16 -16.45 -19.95
CA PRO A 57 3.77 -15.32 -20.65
C PRO A 57 3.19 -13.97 -20.20
N LEU A 58 1.89 -13.89 -19.90
CA LEU A 58 1.27 -12.68 -19.37
C LEU A 58 1.83 -12.30 -18.00
N VAL A 59 1.96 -13.26 -17.08
CA VAL A 59 2.55 -13.02 -15.75
C VAL A 59 4.01 -12.55 -15.87
N LEU A 60 4.77 -13.10 -16.82
CA LEU A 60 6.15 -12.65 -17.07
C LEU A 60 6.18 -11.22 -17.58
N ALA A 61 5.37 -10.86 -18.57
CA ALA A 61 5.28 -9.51 -19.10
C ALA A 61 4.84 -8.50 -18.04
N LEU A 62 3.84 -8.87 -17.21
CA LEU A 62 3.39 -8.05 -16.09
C LEU A 62 4.46 -7.91 -15.00
N GLY A 63 5.31 -8.93 -14.82
CA GLY A 63 6.46 -8.85 -13.91
C GLY A 63 7.53 -7.87 -14.39
N VAL A 64 7.79 -7.81 -15.70
CA VAL A 64 8.67 -6.79 -16.30
C VAL A 64 8.07 -5.39 -16.12
N TRP A 65 6.77 -5.23 -16.39
CA TRP A 65 6.07 -3.97 -16.16
C TRP A 65 6.12 -3.56 -14.67
N GLN A 66 5.92 -4.51 -13.75
CA GLN A 66 6.07 -4.24 -12.32
C GLN A 66 7.45 -3.67 -11.99
N LYS A 67 8.53 -4.25 -12.55
CA LYS A 67 9.88 -3.75 -12.33
C LYS A 67 10.09 -2.34 -12.87
N ALA A 68 9.54 -2.02 -14.02
CA ALA A 68 9.58 -0.66 -14.57
C ALA A 68 8.85 0.34 -13.66
N VAL A 69 7.69 -0.02 -13.14
CA VAL A 69 6.92 0.80 -12.19
C VAL A 69 7.68 0.94 -10.87
N GLU A 70 8.21 -0.13 -10.29
CA GLU A 70 9.03 -0.09 -9.07
C GLU A 70 10.24 0.85 -9.22
N LEU A 71 10.95 0.78 -10.36
CA LEU A 71 12.12 1.63 -10.63
C LEU A 71 11.78 3.11 -10.80
N THR A 72 10.59 3.42 -11.30
CA THR A 72 10.18 4.81 -11.58
C THR A 72 9.41 5.45 -10.44
N THR A 73 8.74 4.67 -9.61
CA THR A 73 7.85 5.17 -8.55
C THR A 73 8.32 4.82 -7.15
N ASP A 74 9.21 3.83 -7.01
CA ASP A 74 9.61 3.20 -5.74
C ASP A 74 8.40 2.64 -4.95
N ILE A 75 7.35 2.20 -5.67
CA ILE A 75 6.14 1.59 -5.10
C ILE A 75 6.10 0.12 -5.49
N ARG A 76 6.01 -0.76 -4.49
CA ARG A 76 5.90 -2.20 -4.68
C ARG A 76 4.58 -2.75 -4.17
N LEU A 77 3.69 -3.10 -5.11
CA LEU A 77 2.41 -3.76 -4.87
C LEU A 77 2.44 -5.16 -5.52
N PRO A 78 2.67 -6.24 -4.75
CA PRO A 78 2.72 -7.60 -5.30
C PRO A 78 1.34 -8.05 -5.78
N LYS A 79 1.29 -8.73 -6.93
CA LYS A 79 0.05 -9.24 -7.52
C LYS A 79 -0.75 -10.22 -6.65
N SER A 80 -0.12 -10.85 -5.67
CA SER A 80 -0.76 -11.79 -4.73
C SER A 80 -1.24 -11.14 -3.45
N ALA A 81 -0.94 -9.86 -3.22
CA ALA A 81 -1.57 -9.11 -2.12
C ALA A 81 -3.05 -8.87 -2.45
N GLU A 82 -3.90 -8.87 -1.44
CA GLU A 82 -5.31 -8.55 -1.57
C GLU A 82 -5.53 -7.09 -1.16
N ILE A 83 -5.85 -6.22 -2.12
CA ILE A 83 -6.02 -4.79 -1.87
C ILE A 83 -7.37 -4.34 -2.42
N GLY A 84 -8.24 -3.84 -1.55
CA GLY A 84 -9.55 -3.27 -1.89
C GLY A 84 -9.47 -2.06 -2.81
N GLY A 85 -10.59 -1.68 -3.42
CA GLY A 85 -10.70 -0.51 -4.29
C GLY A 85 -10.51 0.80 -3.53
N GLY A 86 -10.16 1.89 -4.24
CA GLY A 86 -9.94 3.20 -3.63
C GLY A 86 -8.56 3.36 -2.99
N LEU A 87 -7.57 2.59 -3.43
CA LEU A 87 -6.20 2.75 -2.95
C LEU A 87 -5.64 4.12 -3.34
N TYR A 88 -5.17 4.87 -2.34
CA TYR A 88 -4.59 6.19 -2.52
C TYR A 88 -3.11 6.22 -2.12
N LEU A 89 -2.25 6.54 -3.07
CA LEU A 89 -0.80 6.65 -2.95
C LEU A 89 -0.41 8.07 -3.38
N PRO A 90 -0.49 9.08 -2.49
CA PRO A 90 -0.44 10.50 -2.86
C PRO A 90 0.85 10.91 -3.56
N HIS A 91 1.94 10.23 -3.27
CA HIS A 91 3.26 10.51 -3.84
C HIS A 91 3.98 9.21 -4.15
N GLY A 92 4.90 9.23 -5.11
CA GLY A 92 5.90 8.18 -5.26
C GLY A 92 6.85 8.16 -4.06
N GLY A 93 7.55 7.05 -3.88
CA GLY A 93 8.56 6.88 -2.83
C GLY A 93 8.26 5.77 -1.84
N HIS A 94 9.11 4.80 -1.86
CA HIS A 94 9.29 3.68 -0.92
C HIS A 94 8.03 3.15 -0.22
N VAL A 95 7.02 2.74 -0.99
CA VAL A 95 5.87 2.01 -0.45
C VAL A 95 6.10 0.52 -0.67
N LEU A 96 6.15 -0.23 0.42
CA LEU A 96 6.40 -1.67 0.40
C LEU A 96 5.22 -2.43 1.00
N VAL A 97 4.57 -3.27 0.19
CA VAL A 97 3.49 -4.14 0.62
C VAL A 97 3.91 -5.61 0.47
N SER A 98 3.68 -6.40 1.52
CA SER A 98 3.93 -7.84 1.49
C SER A 98 2.99 -8.58 0.53
N SER A 99 3.49 -9.64 -0.09
CA SER A 99 2.72 -10.49 -1.02
C SER A 99 1.56 -11.26 -0.38
N ALA A 100 1.51 -11.33 0.94
CA ALA A 100 0.44 -11.96 1.70
C ALA A 100 -0.39 -10.93 2.51
N ALA A 101 -0.23 -9.64 2.24
CA ALA A 101 -0.98 -8.60 2.95
C ALA A 101 -2.42 -8.51 2.44
N HIS A 102 -3.33 -8.21 3.38
CA HIS A 102 -4.72 -7.91 3.09
C HIS A 102 -4.99 -6.44 3.48
N LEU A 103 -5.44 -5.65 2.54
CA LEU A 103 -5.86 -4.27 2.74
C LEU A 103 -7.32 -4.11 2.31
N GLY A 104 -8.11 -3.50 3.15
CA GLY A 104 -9.49 -3.14 2.84
C GLY A 104 -9.61 -2.03 1.79
N GLU A 105 -10.81 -1.52 1.65
CA GLU A 105 -11.14 -0.44 0.72
C GLU A 105 -10.71 0.93 1.24
N ASP A 106 -10.46 1.88 0.33
CA ASP A 106 -10.17 3.29 0.61
C ASP A 106 -8.96 3.53 1.52
N CYS A 107 -8.01 2.62 1.51
CA CYS A 107 -6.77 2.80 2.25
C CYS A 107 -5.86 3.84 1.59
N ALA A 108 -5.15 4.62 2.43
CA ALA A 108 -4.17 5.59 1.98
C ALA A 108 -2.78 5.25 2.56
N LEU A 109 -1.78 5.12 1.68
CA LEU A 109 -0.41 4.80 2.05
C LEU A 109 0.52 5.93 1.62
N SER A 110 1.10 6.63 2.58
CA SER A 110 2.08 7.69 2.32
C SER A 110 3.47 7.12 2.01
N PRO A 111 4.39 7.92 1.46
CA PRO A 111 5.77 7.50 1.21
C PRO A 111 6.48 6.93 2.44
N GLY A 112 7.34 5.95 2.22
CA GLY A 112 8.08 5.25 3.28
C GLY A 112 7.27 4.17 4.02
N THR A 113 6.00 3.96 3.65
CA THR A 113 5.14 2.98 4.33
C THR A 113 5.58 1.55 4.05
N THR A 114 5.65 0.74 5.10
CA THR A 114 5.93 -0.69 4.99
C THR A 114 4.84 -1.51 5.65
N ILE A 115 4.24 -2.44 4.88
CA ILE A 115 3.34 -3.49 5.38
C ILE A 115 4.04 -4.82 5.18
N GLY A 116 4.53 -5.45 6.24
CA GLY A 116 5.47 -6.55 6.16
C GLY A 116 5.18 -7.74 7.05
N GLY A 117 5.82 -8.88 6.73
CA GLY A 117 5.81 -10.05 7.58
C GLY A 117 6.77 -9.91 8.76
N HIS A 118 6.36 -10.43 9.91
CA HIS A 118 7.21 -10.51 11.11
C HIS A 118 6.86 -11.72 11.93
N THR A 119 7.85 -12.27 12.64
CA THR A 119 7.63 -13.36 13.59
C THR A 119 7.39 -12.78 14.98
N GLN A 120 6.21 -13.02 15.53
CA GLN A 120 5.84 -12.62 16.88
C GLN A 120 5.47 -13.86 17.71
N HIS A 121 6.09 -14.03 18.85
CA HIS A 121 5.89 -15.20 19.72
C HIS A 121 6.00 -16.54 18.98
N GLY A 122 6.94 -16.67 18.03
CA GLY A 122 7.14 -17.88 17.23
C GLY A 122 6.16 -18.07 16.07
N VAL A 123 5.20 -17.16 15.87
CA VAL A 123 4.25 -17.20 14.75
C VAL A 123 4.65 -16.15 13.71
N PHE A 124 4.98 -16.57 12.50
CA PHE A 124 5.16 -15.68 11.37
C PHE A 124 3.80 -15.30 10.78
N GLY A 125 3.62 -14.01 10.49
CA GLY A 125 2.42 -13.53 9.83
C GLY A 125 2.59 -12.14 9.23
N VAL A 126 1.55 -11.71 8.54
CA VAL A 126 1.46 -10.45 7.82
C VAL A 126 0.21 -9.72 8.30
N PRO A 127 0.20 -8.38 8.36
CA PRO A 127 -0.95 -7.64 8.82
C PRO A 127 -2.18 -7.80 7.92
N THR A 128 -3.35 -7.77 8.55
CA THR A 128 -4.64 -7.50 7.91
C THR A 128 -5.05 -6.07 8.24
N ILE A 129 -5.16 -5.23 7.22
CA ILE A 129 -5.54 -3.82 7.34
C ILE A 129 -7.01 -3.68 6.96
N GLY A 130 -7.80 -3.01 7.79
CA GLY A 130 -9.21 -2.73 7.55
C GLY A 130 -9.46 -1.67 6.46
N ASN A 131 -10.70 -1.20 6.40
CA ASN A 131 -11.13 -0.18 5.44
C ASN A 131 -10.80 1.24 5.93
N HIS A 132 -10.62 2.18 5.00
CA HIS A 132 -10.38 3.60 5.30
C HIS A 132 -9.18 3.86 6.23
N VAL A 133 -8.19 2.97 6.22
CA VAL A 133 -6.99 3.10 7.06
C VAL A 133 -6.01 4.05 6.40
N TYR A 134 -5.47 4.98 7.19
CA TYR A 134 -4.41 5.87 6.77
C TYR A 134 -3.08 5.51 7.42
N LEU A 135 -2.08 5.20 6.59
CA LEU A 135 -0.70 5.02 7.01
C LEU A 135 0.11 6.27 6.62
N ALA A 136 0.52 7.05 7.61
CA ALA A 136 1.28 8.28 7.44
C ALA A 136 2.74 8.01 7.02
N PRO A 137 3.52 9.02 6.61
CA PRO A 137 4.88 8.82 6.12
C PRO A 137 5.76 7.99 7.07
N ASN A 138 6.48 7.03 6.49
CA ASN A 138 7.36 6.09 7.18
C ASN A 138 6.67 5.22 8.25
N ALA A 139 5.35 5.05 8.18
CA ALA A 139 4.65 4.12 9.05
C ALA A 139 5.01 2.67 8.70
N VAL A 140 5.29 1.85 9.70
CA VAL A 140 5.65 0.43 9.55
C VAL A 140 4.62 -0.40 10.31
N VAL A 141 3.95 -1.31 9.61
CA VAL A 141 2.97 -2.25 10.19
C VAL A 141 3.42 -3.67 9.89
N VAL A 142 3.74 -4.45 10.90
CA VAL A 142 4.35 -5.77 10.71
C VAL A 142 3.80 -6.84 11.65
N GLY A 143 3.80 -8.08 11.18
CA GLY A 143 3.40 -9.25 11.97
C GLY A 143 1.95 -9.67 11.81
N PRO A 144 1.55 -10.76 12.48
CA PRO A 144 0.20 -11.32 12.41
C PRO A 144 -0.80 -10.50 13.22
N ILE A 145 -1.00 -9.25 12.84
CA ILE A 145 -1.84 -8.29 13.56
C ILE A 145 -2.99 -7.78 12.70
N LYS A 146 -4.01 -7.24 13.35
CA LYS A 146 -5.16 -6.61 12.72
C LYS A 146 -5.15 -5.11 13.01
N VAL A 147 -5.30 -4.31 11.96
CA VAL A 147 -5.57 -2.87 12.05
C VAL A 147 -7.02 -2.65 11.68
N GLY A 148 -7.80 -2.14 12.62
CA GLY A 148 -9.25 -1.92 12.42
C GLY A 148 -9.56 -0.78 11.47
N ASP A 149 -10.82 -0.76 11.00
CA ASP A 149 -11.31 0.25 10.07
C ASP A 149 -11.12 1.67 10.61
N TYR A 150 -10.89 2.63 9.72
CA TYR A 150 -10.69 4.05 10.05
C TYR A 150 -9.52 4.34 10.99
N ALA A 151 -8.61 3.39 11.20
CA ALA A 151 -7.42 3.63 12.01
C ALA A 151 -6.44 4.55 11.27
N THR A 152 -5.71 5.34 12.04
CA THR A 152 -4.62 6.18 11.54
C THR A 152 -3.31 5.77 12.21
N ILE A 153 -2.33 5.40 11.40
CA ILE A 153 -0.98 5.13 11.88
C ILE A 153 -0.13 6.36 11.60
N GLY A 154 0.30 7.03 12.67
CA GLY A 154 1.05 8.28 12.59
C GLY A 154 2.44 8.13 11.96
N PRO A 155 3.06 9.25 11.56
CA PRO A 155 4.36 9.23 10.87
C PRO A 155 5.45 8.62 11.76
N ASN A 156 6.33 7.81 11.15
CA ASN A 156 7.40 7.09 11.82
C ASN A 156 6.93 6.12 12.94
N ALA A 157 5.64 5.78 13.01
CA ALA A 157 5.15 4.80 13.96
C ALA A 157 5.45 3.38 13.48
N VAL A 158 5.95 2.53 14.39
CA VAL A 158 6.17 1.10 14.15
C VAL A 158 5.14 0.30 14.93
N VAL A 159 4.30 -0.44 14.21
CA VAL A 159 3.16 -1.17 14.76
C VAL A 159 3.35 -2.67 14.59
N PHE A 160 3.35 -3.37 15.71
CA PHE A 160 3.43 -4.83 15.80
C PHE A 160 2.43 -5.38 16.83
N LYS A 161 1.37 -4.61 17.12
CA LYS A 161 0.26 -4.99 17.99
C LYS A 161 -1.05 -4.62 17.32
N GLU A 162 -2.14 -5.29 17.70
CA GLU A 162 -3.49 -5.00 17.24
C GLU A 162 -3.87 -3.52 17.43
N VAL A 163 -4.50 -2.93 16.43
CA VAL A 163 -4.99 -1.55 16.45
C VAL A 163 -6.50 -1.56 16.33
N PRO A 164 -7.24 -1.07 17.32
CA PRO A 164 -8.70 -0.97 17.25
C PRO A 164 -9.18 -0.05 16.11
N ALA A 165 -10.43 -0.25 15.67
CA ALA A 165 -11.05 0.64 14.69
C ALA A 165 -11.12 2.09 15.21
N GLY A 166 -10.88 3.06 14.32
CA GLY A 166 -10.87 4.48 14.63
C GLY A 166 -9.70 4.96 15.50
N ALA A 167 -8.76 4.09 15.86
CA ALA A 167 -7.65 4.46 16.72
C ALA A 167 -6.59 5.28 15.97
N LEU A 168 -5.94 6.19 16.70
CA LEU A 168 -4.75 6.93 16.26
C LEU A 168 -3.51 6.39 16.99
N VAL A 169 -2.61 5.77 16.23
CA VAL A 169 -1.29 5.37 16.74
C VAL A 169 -0.31 6.52 16.55
N ARG A 170 0.28 6.99 17.64
CA ARG A 170 1.30 8.05 17.62
C ARG A 170 2.69 7.43 17.72
N PRO A 171 3.71 8.01 17.07
CA PRO A 171 5.09 7.62 17.27
C PRO A 171 5.54 7.94 18.71
N ALA A 172 6.60 7.30 19.17
CA ALA A 172 7.27 7.69 20.41
C ALA A 172 7.80 9.13 20.29
N ILE A 173 7.65 9.91 21.37
CA ILE A 173 8.24 11.25 21.44
C ILE A 173 9.77 11.07 21.56
N PRO A 174 10.59 11.73 20.73
CA PRO A 174 12.03 11.61 20.81
C PRO A 174 12.55 12.19 22.12
N GLU A 175 13.51 11.50 22.74
CA GLU A 175 14.27 12.01 23.87
C GLU A 175 15.43 12.88 23.36
N ILE A 176 15.52 14.11 23.86
CA ILE A 176 16.62 15.03 23.53
C ILE A 176 17.66 14.92 24.65
N VAL A 177 18.84 14.39 24.31
CA VAL A 177 19.97 14.27 25.22
C VAL A 177 21.00 15.33 24.86
N GLU A 178 21.20 16.30 25.75
CA GLU A 178 22.27 17.29 25.60
C GLU A 178 23.64 16.63 25.81
N ARG A 179 24.55 16.88 24.90
CA ARG A 179 25.95 16.43 24.98
C ARG A 179 26.86 17.62 25.09
N PRO A 180 27.92 17.55 25.92
CA PRO A 180 28.93 18.61 25.94
C PRO A 180 29.57 18.74 24.55
N LEU A 181 29.75 19.99 24.11
CA LEU A 181 30.45 20.28 22.86
C LEU A 181 31.90 19.81 22.95
N PRO A 182 32.47 19.25 21.88
CA PRO A 182 33.89 18.94 21.81
C PRO A 182 34.70 20.24 22.00
N LYS A 183 35.75 20.17 22.81
CA LYS A 183 36.67 21.29 23.02
C LYS A 183 37.56 21.50 21.82
#